data_e39f2a4468fed3bb9a6b356c35611620
#
_entry.id   e39f2a4468fed3bb9a6b356c35611620
#
_cell.length_a   1.000
_cell.length_b   1.000
_cell.length_c   1.000
_cell.angle_alpha   90.00
_cell.angle_beta   90.00
_cell.angle_gamma   90.00
#
_symmetry.space_group_name_H-M   'P 1'
#
loop_
_entity.id
_entity.type
_entity.pdbx_description
1 polymer ?
#
loop_
_entity_poly.entity_id
_entity_poly.type
_entity_poly.pdbx_seq_one_letter_code
_entity_poly.pdbx_strand_id
1 'polypeptide(L)'
;MTEGITGLDLVEWQLRVAAGERLPLAQSQIQIREHGHAIEVRICAEDPAKGFVPSAGDLELLKWPEETAGVRVDAGFETGDSVSPLYDSLLGKIIAHAETRAAAIDRLVGALDELRVSGVATNAQWLARALLRPDFRDGNVSTAFIARNADALAAEPNVAALAPFAAAAYAASLAPAGRVRSPWDLADGFRVSMPPAIRVRLRAGEGAPDGAPAGQSKRTLDATVGAQSANSAEVHLAASRNADGAAGAPSAQRLTRLPDAAPLQQWQSTAGGERASVLVSNERITVWQSHAKAIFTLDDGLHLDTASSARAGSLSTPLPGVVVSVAVKEGDKVAAGQTLLVIEAMKMEHAIKAPRAGVVKALKHRVGDRVREGSALAELE
;
A
#
# COMPACT_ATOMS: atom_id res chain seq x y z
N MET A 1 -7.51 9.68 21.38
CA MET A 1 -8.08 11.03 21.23
C MET A 1 -8.56 11.60 22.56
N THR A 2 -9.50 10.97 23.27
CA THR A 2 -10.05 11.46 24.55
C THR A 2 -8.95 11.73 25.57
N GLU A 3 -8.02 10.81 25.75
CA GLU A 3 -6.85 10.99 26.62
C GLU A 3 -6.01 12.21 26.25
N GLY A 4 -5.80 12.45 24.94
CA GLY A 4 -5.04 13.61 24.45
C GLY A 4 -5.64 14.97 24.84
N ILE A 5 -6.97 15.08 24.86
CA ILE A 5 -7.66 16.33 25.17
C ILE A 5 -8.06 16.49 26.63
N THR A 6 -8.10 15.41 27.40
CA THR A 6 -8.46 15.44 28.84
C THR A 6 -7.25 15.27 29.76
N GLY A 7 -6.19 14.62 29.28
CA GLY A 7 -5.03 14.24 30.11
C GLY A 7 -5.29 13.06 31.04
N LEU A 8 -6.37 12.30 30.81
CA LEU A 8 -6.75 11.14 31.62
C LEU A 8 -6.23 9.86 30.98
N ASP A 9 -5.83 8.89 31.78
CA ASP A 9 -5.55 7.52 31.36
C ASP A 9 -6.80 6.67 31.58
N LEU A 10 -7.52 6.36 30.49
CA LEU A 10 -8.77 5.62 30.58
C LEU A 10 -8.53 4.13 30.84
N VAL A 11 -7.39 3.58 30.47
CA VAL A 11 -7.02 2.18 30.74
C VAL A 11 -6.71 2.02 32.23
N GLU A 12 -5.97 2.94 32.82
CA GLU A 12 -5.77 2.96 34.27
C GLU A 12 -7.09 3.01 35.02
N TRP A 13 -8.02 3.86 34.57
CA TRP A 13 -9.35 3.96 35.19
C TRP A 13 -10.15 2.65 35.08
N GLN A 14 -10.06 1.94 33.97
CA GLN A 14 -10.69 0.63 33.80
C GLN A 14 -10.12 -0.39 34.81
N LEU A 15 -8.80 -0.39 35.01
CA LEU A 15 -8.16 -1.28 35.98
C LEU A 15 -8.56 -0.94 37.41
N ARG A 16 -8.64 0.34 37.79
CA ARG A 16 -9.09 0.79 39.10
C ARG A 16 -10.55 0.39 39.38
N VAL A 17 -11.42 0.58 38.38
CA VAL A 17 -12.83 0.18 38.51
C VAL A 17 -12.95 -1.35 38.63
N ALA A 18 -12.17 -2.11 37.87
CA ALA A 18 -12.11 -3.57 37.97
C ALA A 18 -11.61 -4.03 39.36
N ALA A 19 -10.72 -3.26 39.98
CA ALA A 19 -10.28 -3.48 41.38
C ALA A 19 -11.29 -3.09 42.44
N GLY A 20 -12.45 -2.55 42.05
CA GLY A 20 -13.52 -2.12 42.97
C GLY A 20 -13.35 -0.69 43.48
N GLU A 21 -12.41 0.08 42.95
CA GLU A 21 -12.22 1.49 43.29
C GLU A 21 -13.32 2.37 42.66
N ARG A 22 -13.55 3.51 43.30
CA ARG A 22 -14.43 4.54 42.74
C ARG A 22 -13.68 5.29 41.62
N LEU A 23 -14.44 5.86 40.69
CA LEU A 23 -13.87 6.73 39.65
C LEU A 23 -13.07 7.88 40.34
N PRO A 24 -11.84 8.17 39.89
CA PRO A 24 -10.97 9.17 40.49
C PRO A 24 -11.53 10.59 40.44
N LEU A 25 -12.37 10.90 39.44
CA LEU A 25 -12.96 12.22 39.23
C LEU A 25 -14.48 12.14 39.03
N ALA A 26 -15.20 13.13 39.51
CA ALA A 26 -16.60 13.35 39.13
C ALA A 26 -16.67 13.96 37.72
N GLN A 27 -17.79 13.79 37.02
CA GLN A 27 -17.98 14.31 35.67
C GLN A 27 -17.71 15.82 35.55
N SER A 28 -18.08 16.59 36.57
CA SER A 28 -17.87 18.06 36.62
C SER A 28 -16.40 18.47 36.75
N GLN A 29 -15.53 17.55 37.15
CA GLN A 29 -14.09 17.78 37.31
C GLN A 29 -13.31 17.44 36.05
N ILE A 30 -13.93 16.76 35.10
CA ILE A 30 -13.30 16.42 33.81
C ILE A 30 -13.37 17.68 32.94
N GLN A 31 -12.21 18.28 32.74
CA GLN A 31 -12.07 19.42 31.84
C GLN A 31 -11.46 18.98 30.52
N ILE A 32 -12.15 19.29 29.43
CA ILE A 32 -11.54 19.24 28.10
C ILE A 32 -10.56 20.41 28.06
N ARG A 33 -9.32 20.16 27.66
CA ARG A 33 -8.30 21.22 27.51
C ARG A 33 -8.85 22.28 26.56
N GLU A 34 -8.90 23.52 26.99
CA GLU A 34 -9.46 24.65 26.21
C GLU A 34 -8.73 24.82 24.86
N HIS A 35 -7.46 24.45 24.85
CA HIS A 35 -6.63 24.52 23.64
C HIS A 35 -6.05 23.13 23.33
N GLY A 36 -6.74 22.38 22.49
CA GLY A 36 -6.22 21.10 22.08
C GLY A 36 -7.18 20.35 21.15
N HIS A 37 -6.58 19.81 20.11
CA HIS A 37 -7.25 18.94 19.15
C HIS A 37 -6.48 17.63 19.04
N ALA A 38 -7.17 16.51 19.14
CA ALA A 38 -6.61 15.19 18.92
C ALA A 38 -7.34 14.50 17.76
N ILE A 39 -6.57 13.99 16.82
CA ILE A 39 -7.07 13.25 15.65
C ILE A 39 -6.39 11.90 15.63
N GLU A 40 -7.18 10.87 15.36
CA GLU A 40 -6.72 9.47 15.28
C GLU A 40 -7.01 8.92 13.90
N VAL A 41 -6.08 8.11 13.40
CA VAL A 41 -6.29 7.25 12.24
C VAL A 41 -6.00 5.81 12.60
N ARG A 42 -6.78 4.91 12.03
CA ARG A 42 -6.55 3.46 12.11
C ARG A 42 -5.85 2.99 10.85
N ILE A 43 -4.69 2.42 11.00
CA ILE A 43 -3.94 1.83 9.90
C ILE A 43 -4.40 0.39 9.74
N CYS A 44 -5.06 0.12 8.62
CA CYS A 44 -5.60 -1.19 8.31
C CYS A 44 -4.88 -1.79 7.09
N ALA A 45 -4.68 -3.10 7.13
CA ALA A 45 -4.18 -3.88 6.00
C ALA A 45 -5.32 -4.10 4.99
N GLU A 46 -5.61 -3.07 4.21
CA GLU A 46 -6.71 -3.00 3.25
C GLU A 46 -6.27 -2.26 1.98
N ASP A 47 -6.82 -2.65 0.85
CA ASP A 47 -6.57 -1.99 -0.44
C ASP A 47 -7.71 -1.03 -0.81
N PRO A 48 -7.54 0.29 -0.63
CA PRO A 48 -8.57 1.26 -0.96
C PRO A 48 -8.90 1.30 -2.46
N ALA A 49 -7.96 0.97 -3.34
CA ALA A 49 -8.18 0.95 -4.79
C ALA A 49 -9.09 -0.21 -5.21
N LYS A 50 -9.16 -1.25 -4.39
CA LYS A 50 -10.05 -2.41 -4.59
C LYS A 50 -11.28 -2.39 -3.69
N GLY A 51 -11.69 -1.20 -3.21
CA GLY A 51 -12.86 -1.06 -2.34
C GLY A 51 -12.62 -1.55 -0.91
N PHE A 52 -11.42 -1.34 -0.38
CA PHE A 52 -10.99 -1.72 0.97
C PHE A 52 -11.01 -3.24 1.20
N VAL A 53 -10.71 -4.01 0.15
CA VAL A 53 -10.50 -5.45 0.28
C VAL A 53 -9.33 -5.70 1.24
N PRO A 54 -9.50 -6.59 2.24
CA PRO A 54 -8.43 -6.96 3.16
C PRO A 54 -7.20 -7.52 2.44
N SER A 55 -6.02 -7.12 2.91
CA SER A 55 -4.73 -7.55 2.39
C SER A 55 -4.01 -8.39 3.45
N ALA A 56 -4.09 -9.71 3.34
CA ALA A 56 -3.34 -10.63 4.20
C ALA A 56 -1.96 -10.91 3.63
N GLY A 57 -1.00 -11.24 4.48
CA GLY A 57 0.36 -11.56 4.06
C GLY A 57 1.41 -11.20 5.10
N ASP A 58 2.67 -11.42 4.76
CA ASP A 58 3.79 -11.13 5.64
C ASP A 58 4.21 -9.65 5.53
N LEU A 59 4.49 -9.03 6.67
CA LEU A 59 4.99 -7.66 6.76
C LEU A 59 6.51 -7.68 6.51
N GLU A 60 6.91 -7.53 5.24
CA GLU A 60 8.34 -7.46 4.86
C GLU A 60 9.04 -6.29 5.54
N LEU A 61 8.33 -5.20 5.71
CA LEU A 61 8.77 -4.01 6.46
C LEU A 61 7.55 -3.35 7.10
N LEU A 62 7.64 -3.07 8.39
CA LEU A 62 6.74 -2.19 9.10
C LEU A 62 7.56 -1.24 9.98
N LYS A 63 7.67 0.00 9.56
CA LYS A 63 8.29 1.06 10.33
C LYS A 63 7.23 2.09 10.69
N TRP A 64 6.88 2.15 11.97
CA TRP A 64 6.00 3.16 12.52
C TRP A 64 6.69 4.53 12.55
N PRO A 65 5.93 5.64 12.56
CA PRO A 65 6.50 6.96 12.81
C PRO A 65 7.11 7.04 14.21
N GLU A 66 8.05 7.95 14.37
CA GLU A 66 8.67 8.21 15.67
C GLU A 66 7.68 8.87 16.62
N GLU A 67 7.56 8.33 17.83
CA GLU A 67 6.73 8.95 18.87
C GLU A 67 7.37 10.24 19.37
N THR A 68 6.60 11.30 19.36
CA THR A 68 7.02 12.63 19.80
C THR A 68 6.01 13.22 20.77
N ALA A 69 6.30 14.40 21.35
CA ALA A 69 5.40 15.08 22.29
C ALA A 69 3.99 15.42 21.74
N GLY A 70 3.61 14.93 20.60
CA GLY A 70 2.27 15.15 20.02
C GLY A 70 1.88 14.06 19.02
N VAL A 71 2.67 12.99 18.93
CA VAL A 71 2.35 11.80 18.14
C VAL A 71 2.50 10.58 19.03
N ARG A 72 1.45 9.78 19.12
CA ARG A 72 1.40 8.49 19.80
C ARG A 72 1.05 7.39 18.82
N VAL A 73 1.68 6.24 18.94
CA VAL A 73 1.44 5.05 18.13
C VAL A 73 0.99 3.90 19.04
N ASP A 74 -0.21 3.40 18.81
CA ASP A 74 -0.71 2.19 19.46
C ASP A 74 -0.67 1.06 18.42
N ALA A 75 0.39 0.26 18.42
CA ALA A 75 0.64 -0.77 17.43
C ALA A 75 0.67 -2.17 18.05
N GLY A 76 0.24 -3.18 17.27
CA GLY A 76 0.26 -4.57 17.66
C GLY A 76 1.08 -5.47 16.71
N PHE A 77 1.72 -4.86 15.70
CA PHE A 77 2.49 -5.59 14.68
C PHE A 77 3.89 -4.98 14.50
N GLU A 78 4.83 -5.83 14.10
CA GLU A 78 6.21 -5.50 13.80
C GLU A 78 6.64 -6.06 12.44
N THR A 79 7.82 -5.66 11.96
CA THR A 79 8.43 -6.24 10.75
C THR A 79 8.65 -7.74 10.95
N GLY A 80 8.21 -8.55 10.00
CA GLY A 80 8.30 -10.01 10.03
C GLY A 80 7.04 -10.71 10.54
N ASP A 81 6.08 -9.96 11.09
CA ASP A 81 4.78 -10.52 11.45
C ASP A 81 3.94 -10.85 10.21
N SER A 82 2.95 -11.71 10.39
CA SER A 82 2.00 -12.09 9.34
C SER A 82 0.60 -11.60 9.66
N VAL A 83 -0.02 -10.89 8.71
CA VAL A 83 -1.41 -10.44 8.80
C VAL A 83 -2.32 -11.58 8.37
N SER A 84 -3.03 -12.16 9.35
CA SER A 84 -3.91 -13.31 9.13
C SER A 84 -5.25 -12.88 8.51
N PRO A 85 -5.80 -13.62 7.53
CA PRO A 85 -7.14 -13.36 6.99
C PRO A 85 -8.28 -13.72 7.97
N LEU A 86 -7.95 -14.29 9.14
CA LEU A 86 -8.95 -14.77 10.12
C LEU A 86 -9.29 -13.73 11.19
N TYR A 87 -8.51 -12.66 11.30
CA TYR A 87 -8.69 -11.59 12.28
C TYR A 87 -9.03 -10.27 11.57
N ASP A 88 -9.14 -9.20 12.36
CA ASP A 88 -9.34 -7.83 11.86
C ASP A 88 -8.10 -7.35 11.09
N SER A 89 -8.29 -6.48 10.12
CA SER A 89 -7.23 -5.88 9.31
C SER A 89 -6.41 -4.81 10.05
N LEU A 90 -6.79 -4.44 11.28
CA LEU A 90 -6.18 -3.37 12.04
C LEU A 90 -4.73 -3.69 12.43
N LEU A 91 -3.77 -2.93 11.89
CA LEU A 91 -2.36 -3.02 12.27
C LEU A 91 -2.04 -2.18 13.51
N GLY A 92 -2.65 -1.02 13.64
CA GLY A 92 -2.43 -0.11 14.74
C GLY A 92 -3.11 1.25 14.53
N LYS A 93 -2.84 2.18 15.44
CA LYS A 93 -3.40 3.53 15.41
C LYS A 93 -2.30 4.57 15.53
N ILE A 94 -2.47 5.69 14.85
CA ILE A 94 -1.62 6.87 15.03
C ILE A 94 -2.53 7.99 15.52
N ILE A 95 -2.16 8.61 16.63
CA ILE A 95 -2.91 9.69 17.27
C ILE A 95 -2.01 10.91 17.29
N ALA A 96 -2.48 12.02 16.73
CA ALA A 96 -1.81 13.30 16.81
C ALA A 96 -2.60 14.28 17.67
N HIS A 97 -1.90 15.01 18.51
CA HIS A 97 -2.43 16.07 19.36
C HIS A 97 -1.67 17.37 19.11
N ALA A 98 -2.37 18.50 19.01
CA ALA A 98 -1.78 19.84 18.87
C ALA A 98 -2.77 20.90 19.43
N GLU A 99 -2.31 22.15 19.52
CA GLU A 99 -3.11 23.26 20.02
C GLU A 99 -4.31 23.60 19.12
N THR A 100 -4.17 23.39 17.80
CA THR A 100 -5.22 23.67 16.82
C THR A 100 -5.53 22.44 15.97
N ARG A 101 -6.74 22.39 15.42
CA ARG A 101 -7.13 21.32 14.49
C ARG A 101 -6.19 21.22 13.28
N ALA A 102 -5.84 22.35 12.68
CA ALA A 102 -4.94 22.37 11.52
C ALA A 102 -3.55 21.80 11.87
N ALA A 103 -2.98 22.20 13.01
CA ALA A 103 -1.70 21.69 13.47
C ALA A 103 -1.75 20.20 13.82
N ALA A 104 -2.87 19.70 14.39
CA ALA A 104 -3.05 18.26 14.63
C ALA A 104 -3.12 17.47 13.34
N ILE A 105 -3.80 18.00 12.30
CA ILE A 105 -3.84 17.38 10.98
C ILE A 105 -2.45 17.35 10.35
N ASP A 106 -1.73 18.48 10.34
CA ASP A 106 -0.41 18.56 9.73
C ASP A 106 0.59 17.60 10.39
N ARG A 107 0.52 17.48 11.73
CA ARG A 107 1.31 16.53 12.51
C ARG A 107 0.97 15.08 12.17
N LEU A 108 -0.32 14.76 12.04
CA LEU A 108 -0.77 13.42 11.68
C LEU A 108 -0.38 13.03 10.26
N VAL A 109 -0.48 13.97 9.32
CA VAL A 109 -0.04 13.78 7.93
C VAL A 109 1.47 13.55 7.89
N GLY A 110 2.26 14.32 8.65
CA GLY A 110 3.71 14.10 8.78
C GLY A 110 4.03 12.71 9.33
N ALA A 111 3.30 12.25 10.35
CA ALA A 111 3.46 10.91 10.90
C ALA A 111 3.11 9.81 9.87
N LEU A 112 2.05 10.02 9.08
CA LEU A 112 1.71 9.09 7.98
C LEU A 112 2.79 9.06 6.89
N ASP A 113 3.48 10.20 6.65
CA ASP A 113 4.59 10.27 5.71
C ASP A 113 5.87 9.56 6.20
N GLU A 114 5.98 9.30 7.49
CA GLU A 114 7.07 8.50 8.07
C GLU A 114 6.75 7.00 8.09
N LEU A 115 5.48 6.63 8.07
CA LEU A 115 5.04 5.24 8.07
C LEU A 115 5.52 4.52 6.80
N ARG A 116 6.19 3.36 6.96
CA ARG A 116 6.63 2.50 5.87
C ARG A 116 6.07 1.11 6.06
N VAL A 117 5.26 0.65 5.11
CA VAL A 117 4.68 -0.71 5.12
C VAL A 117 4.93 -1.37 3.77
N SER A 118 5.57 -2.53 3.78
CA SER A 118 5.76 -3.41 2.63
C SER A 118 5.30 -4.82 2.95
N GLY A 119 4.84 -5.55 1.94
CA GLY A 119 4.29 -6.90 2.05
C GLY A 119 2.77 -6.91 1.94
N VAL A 120 2.08 -5.94 2.52
CA VAL A 120 0.63 -5.80 2.43
C VAL A 120 0.21 -4.40 1.92
N ALA A 121 -0.98 -4.32 1.33
CA ALA A 121 -1.61 -3.04 1.04
C ALA A 121 -2.16 -2.41 2.31
N THR A 122 -2.15 -1.07 2.42
CA THR A 122 -2.71 -0.35 3.56
C THR A 122 -3.48 0.89 3.12
N ASN A 123 -4.36 1.36 3.99
CA ASN A 123 -5.13 2.58 3.79
C ASN A 123 -4.34 3.89 4.07
N ALA A 124 -3.07 3.83 4.43
CA ALA A 124 -2.29 4.98 4.91
C ALA A 124 -2.29 6.17 3.95
N GLN A 125 -2.02 5.96 2.65
CA GLN A 125 -2.01 7.03 1.64
C GLN A 125 -3.39 7.62 1.39
N TRP A 126 -4.42 6.79 1.47
CA TRP A 126 -5.81 7.22 1.37
C TRP A 126 -6.19 8.12 2.55
N LEU A 127 -5.79 7.75 3.77
CA LEU A 127 -6.00 8.55 4.98
C LEU A 127 -5.30 9.92 4.89
N ALA A 128 -4.05 9.96 4.42
CA ALA A 128 -3.34 11.22 4.22
C ALA A 128 -4.09 12.14 3.24
N ARG A 129 -4.58 11.61 2.12
CA ARG A 129 -5.42 12.37 1.18
C ARG A 129 -6.72 12.87 1.82
N ALA A 130 -7.37 12.04 2.64
CA ALA A 130 -8.60 12.43 3.34
C ALA A 130 -8.37 13.58 4.32
N LEU A 131 -7.28 13.51 5.12
CA LEU A 131 -6.90 14.55 6.07
C LEU A 131 -6.59 15.89 5.40
N LEU A 132 -6.04 15.86 4.19
CA LEU A 132 -5.67 17.06 3.41
C LEU A 132 -6.86 17.71 2.70
N ARG A 133 -8.04 17.08 2.68
CA ARG A 133 -9.24 17.69 2.06
C ARG A 133 -9.66 18.95 2.81
N PRO A 134 -10.01 20.04 2.09
CA PRO A 134 -10.47 21.28 2.72
C PRO A 134 -11.62 21.05 3.70
N ASP A 135 -12.66 20.32 3.28
CA ASP A 135 -13.82 20.02 4.15
C ASP A 135 -13.41 19.31 5.44
N PHE A 136 -12.39 18.43 5.41
CA PHE A 136 -11.89 17.77 6.62
C PHE A 136 -11.12 18.75 7.50
N ARG A 137 -10.27 19.57 6.90
CA ARG A 137 -9.48 20.60 7.61
C ARG A 137 -10.37 21.62 8.30
N ASP A 138 -11.44 22.05 7.63
CA ASP A 138 -12.39 23.04 8.13
C ASP A 138 -13.40 22.45 9.13
N GLY A 139 -13.39 21.12 9.33
CA GLY A 139 -14.32 20.44 10.24
C GLY A 139 -15.71 20.20 9.65
N ASN A 140 -15.92 20.48 8.37
CA ASN A 140 -17.20 20.28 7.65
C ASN A 140 -17.41 18.81 7.23
N VAL A 141 -17.26 17.89 8.18
CA VAL A 141 -17.36 16.45 7.93
C VAL A 141 -18.75 15.92 8.27
N SER A 142 -19.22 15.00 7.45
CA SER A 142 -20.45 14.26 7.66
C SER A 142 -20.27 12.82 7.20
N THR A 143 -21.24 11.95 7.45
CA THR A 143 -21.24 10.56 6.95
C THR A 143 -21.14 10.47 5.43
N ALA A 144 -21.49 11.52 4.69
CA ALA A 144 -21.35 11.60 3.24
C ALA A 144 -19.97 12.10 2.77
N PHE A 145 -19.03 12.39 3.67
CA PHE A 145 -17.71 12.95 3.33
C PHE A 145 -16.97 12.08 2.31
N ILE A 146 -16.87 10.78 2.56
CA ILE A 146 -16.16 9.83 1.68
C ILE A 146 -16.82 9.79 0.30
N ALA A 147 -18.14 9.66 0.23
CA ALA A 147 -18.86 9.59 -1.03
C ALA A 147 -18.70 10.87 -1.88
N ARG A 148 -18.72 12.05 -1.24
CA ARG A 148 -18.51 13.33 -1.94
C ARG A 148 -17.10 13.53 -2.46
N ASN A 149 -16.10 12.90 -1.84
CA ASN A 149 -14.70 13.04 -2.20
C ASN A 149 -14.13 11.77 -2.88
N ALA A 150 -14.96 10.82 -3.31
CA ALA A 150 -14.55 9.50 -3.76
C ALA A 150 -13.44 9.56 -4.84
N ASP A 151 -13.61 10.37 -5.88
CA ASP A 151 -12.64 10.50 -6.99
C ASP A 151 -11.29 11.04 -6.49
N ALA A 152 -11.31 12.06 -5.64
CA ALA A 152 -10.08 12.66 -5.10
C ALA A 152 -9.34 11.71 -4.12
N LEU A 153 -10.10 10.88 -3.41
CA LEU A 153 -9.55 9.89 -2.48
C LEU A 153 -9.01 8.65 -3.21
N ALA A 154 -9.59 8.30 -4.36
CA ALA A 154 -9.16 7.19 -5.21
C ALA A 154 -7.97 7.53 -6.13
N ALA A 155 -7.43 8.76 -6.08
CA ALA A 155 -6.33 9.18 -6.94
C ALA A 155 -5.11 8.26 -6.82
N GLU A 156 -4.67 7.73 -7.95
CA GLU A 156 -3.47 6.89 -8.03
C GLU A 156 -2.19 7.74 -7.95
N PRO A 157 -1.09 7.19 -7.42
CA PRO A 157 0.19 7.88 -7.42
C PRO A 157 0.72 8.07 -8.85
N ASN A 158 1.44 9.16 -9.08
CA ASN A 158 2.15 9.34 -10.34
C ASN A 158 3.36 8.41 -10.40
N VAL A 159 3.16 7.19 -10.87
CA VAL A 159 4.22 6.17 -10.95
C VAL A 159 5.41 6.59 -11.80
N ALA A 160 5.21 7.45 -12.83
CA ALA A 160 6.29 7.95 -13.65
C ALA A 160 7.23 8.89 -12.87
N ALA A 161 6.71 9.66 -11.90
CA ALA A 161 7.53 10.50 -11.03
C ALA A 161 8.33 9.67 -10.01
N LEU A 162 7.85 8.48 -9.63
CA LEU A 162 8.49 7.60 -8.64
C LEU A 162 9.49 6.60 -9.27
N ALA A 163 9.33 6.29 -10.55
CA ALA A 163 10.17 5.33 -11.26
C ALA A 163 11.67 5.66 -11.26
N PRO A 164 12.14 6.92 -11.37
CA PRO A 164 13.55 7.25 -11.28
C PRO A 164 14.19 6.80 -9.96
N PHE A 165 13.49 6.97 -8.84
CA PHE A 165 13.96 6.54 -7.53
C PHE A 165 14.07 5.00 -7.45
N ALA A 166 13.09 4.28 -8.00
CA ALA A 166 13.11 2.83 -8.07
C ALA A 166 14.31 2.33 -8.90
N ALA A 167 14.53 2.92 -10.08
CA ALA A 167 15.63 2.53 -10.97
C ALA A 167 17.00 2.82 -10.34
N ALA A 168 17.18 4.00 -9.72
CA ALA A 168 18.41 4.37 -9.04
C ALA A 168 18.72 3.44 -7.87
N ALA A 169 17.72 3.15 -7.03
CA ALA A 169 17.87 2.26 -5.88
C ALA A 169 18.19 0.82 -6.29
N TYR A 170 17.54 0.31 -7.34
CA TYR A 170 17.86 -1.00 -7.89
C TYR A 170 19.29 -1.04 -8.42
N ALA A 171 19.70 -0.07 -9.23
CA ALA A 171 21.06 -0.01 -9.75
C ALA A 171 22.10 0.05 -8.63
N ALA A 172 21.83 0.79 -7.56
CA ALA A 172 22.68 0.85 -6.38
C ALA A 172 22.74 -0.48 -5.60
N SER A 173 21.67 -1.28 -5.62
CA SER A 173 21.63 -2.59 -4.96
C SER A 173 22.44 -3.65 -5.69
N LEU A 174 22.75 -3.46 -6.97
CA LEU A 174 23.62 -4.33 -7.74
C LEU A 174 25.12 -4.16 -7.39
N ALA A 175 25.48 -3.10 -6.66
CA ALA A 175 26.86 -2.92 -6.22
C ALA A 175 27.27 -4.05 -5.27
N PRO A 176 28.44 -4.66 -5.45
CA PRO A 176 28.89 -5.79 -4.66
C PRO A 176 29.02 -5.40 -3.18
N ALA A 177 28.42 -6.18 -2.28
CA ALA A 177 28.47 -6.01 -0.82
C ALA A 177 29.82 -6.38 -0.22
N GLY A 178 30.92 -6.37 -0.99
CA GLY A 178 32.22 -6.79 -0.50
C GLY A 178 33.38 -6.29 -1.35
N ARG A 179 34.59 -6.78 -1.03
CA ARG A 179 35.81 -6.42 -1.79
C ARG A 179 35.70 -6.98 -3.21
N VAL A 180 35.70 -6.10 -4.18
CA VAL A 180 35.78 -6.45 -5.60
C VAL A 180 37.09 -7.23 -5.85
N ARG A 181 36.98 -8.47 -6.32
CA ARG A 181 38.13 -9.35 -6.58
C ARG A 181 38.53 -9.31 -8.06
N SER A 182 37.58 -8.94 -8.91
CA SER A 182 37.76 -8.91 -10.36
C SER A 182 36.95 -7.76 -10.97
N PRO A 183 37.41 -7.14 -12.08
CA PRO A 183 36.58 -6.19 -12.83
C PRO A 183 35.23 -6.75 -13.28
N TRP A 184 35.11 -8.06 -13.40
CA TRP A 184 33.89 -8.74 -13.78
C TRP A 184 32.86 -8.85 -12.64
N ASP A 185 33.26 -8.58 -11.41
CA ASP A 185 32.37 -8.54 -10.25
C ASP A 185 31.62 -7.19 -10.16
N LEU A 186 31.96 -6.23 -11.03
CA LEU A 186 31.33 -4.91 -11.06
C LEU A 186 30.07 -4.91 -11.93
N ALA A 187 28.92 -4.72 -11.33
CA ALA A 187 27.68 -4.46 -12.06
C ALA A 187 27.56 -2.95 -12.41
N ASP A 188 28.60 -2.36 -13.02
CA ASP A 188 28.72 -0.94 -13.32
C ASP A 188 28.12 -0.55 -14.69
N GLY A 189 27.56 -1.52 -15.42
CA GLY A 189 26.97 -1.31 -16.73
C GLY A 189 28.01 -0.96 -17.81
N PHE A 190 29.26 -1.40 -17.63
CA PHE A 190 30.34 -1.18 -18.60
C PHE A 190 29.92 -1.52 -20.02
N ARG A 191 30.26 -0.66 -20.97
CA ARG A 191 30.01 -0.83 -22.41
C ARG A 191 31.23 -0.39 -23.19
N VAL A 192 31.57 -1.17 -24.23
CA VAL A 192 32.63 -0.79 -25.16
C VAL A 192 32.19 0.47 -25.93
N SER A 193 33.01 1.50 -25.90
CA SER A 193 32.79 2.78 -26.63
C SER A 193 31.54 3.58 -26.25
N MET A 194 30.94 3.30 -25.09
CA MET A 194 29.76 4.03 -24.59
C MET A 194 29.93 4.30 -23.09
N PRO A 195 29.31 5.36 -22.54
CA PRO A 195 29.26 5.56 -21.10
C PRO A 195 28.62 4.37 -20.40
N PRO A 196 29.10 3.97 -19.21
CA PRO A 196 28.48 2.90 -18.44
C PRO A 196 27.05 3.26 -18.08
N ALA A 197 26.13 2.34 -18.31
CA ALA A 197 24.73 2.55 -17.95
C ALA A 197 23.99 1.22 -17.76
N ILE A 198 23.18 1.18 -16.72
CA ILE A 198 22.32 0.05 -16.38
C ILE A 198 20.94 0.30 -16.97
N ARG A 199 20.43 -0.62 -17.75
CA ARG A 199 19.04 -0.57 -18.21
C ARG A 199 18.16 -1.31 -17.22
N VAL A 200 17.10 -0.66 -16.78
CA VAL A 200 16.13 -1.21 -15.84
C VAL A 200 14.74 -1.09 -16.47
N ARG A 201 14.07 -2.19 -16.64
CA ARG A 201 12.67 -2.20 -17.05
C ARG A 201 11.83 -2.45 -15.81
N LEU A 202 10.96 -1.50 -15.53
CA LEU A 202 10.08 -1.49 -14.36
C LEU A 202 8.64 -1.70 -14.82
N ARG A 203 7.94 -2.59 -14.17
CA ARG A 203 6.49 -2.76 -14.30
C ARG A 203 5.84 -2.16 -13.05
N ALA A 204 5.06 -1.10 -13.22
CA ALA A 204 4.33 -0.48 -12.13
C ALA A 204 3.03 -1.24 -11.83
N GLY A 205 2.71 -1.36 -10.55
CA GLY A 205 1.55 -2.05 -10.01
C GLY A 205 1.94 -3.12 -9.01
N GLU A 206 1.06 -3.44 -8.09
CA GLU A 206 1.24 -4.62 -7.25
C GLU A 206 1.31 -5.84 -8.15
N GLY A 207 2.29 -6.69 -7.90
CA GLY A 207 2.33 -8.02 -8.49
C GLY A 207 1.05 -8.74 -8.07
N ALA A 208 0.02 -8.61 -8.90
CA ALA A 208 -1.15 -9.42 -8.72
C ALA A 208 -0.71 -10.87 -8.90
N PRO A 209 -1.03 -11.79 -7.98
CA PRO A 209 -0.95 -13.19 -8.27
C PRO A 209 -1.74 -13.43 -9.56
N ASP A 210 -1.26 -14.36 -10.39
CA ASP A 210 -1.88 -14.72 -11.66
C ASP A 210 -3.40 -14.87 -11.51
N GLY A 211 -4.17 -13.95 -12.09
CA GLY A 211 -5.63 -13.99 -12.03
C GLY A 211 -6.37 -12.66 -11.82
N ALA A 212 -5.67 -11.54 -11.64
CA ALA A 212 -6.34 -10.25 -11.50
C ALA A 212 -7.08 -9.84 -12.79
N PRO A 213 -8.30 -9.28 -12.69
CA PRO A 213 -9.09 -8.89 -13.86
C PRO A 213 -8.32 -7.85 -14.70
N ALA A 214 -8.38 -8.02 -16.02
CA ALA A 214 -7.76 -7.17 -17.02
C ALA A 214 -8.39 -5.76 -17.01
N GLY A 215 -7.95 -4.90 -16.09
CA GLY A 215 -8.46 -3.53 -15.95
C GLY A 215 -7.43 -2.54 -15.40
N GLN A 216 -6.40 -3.02 -14.73
CA GLN A 216 -5.29 -2.15 -14.31
C GLN A 216 -4.20 -2.20 -15.39
N SER A 217 -4.04 -1.10 -16.09
CA SER A 217 -3.01 -0.91 -17.12
C SER A 217 -1.62 -1.11 -16.50
N LYS A 218 -1.01 -2.28 -16.70
CA LYS A 218 0.38 -2.55 -16.33
C LYS A 218 1.25 -1.55 -17.10
N ARG A 219 1.70 -0.49 -16.45
CA ARG A 219 2.59 0.49 -17.06
C ARG A 219 4.01 -0.02 -16.99
N THR A 220 4.60 -0.33 -18.14
CA THR A 220 6.01 -0.65 -18.24
C THR A 220 6.80 0.64 -18.49
N LEU A 221 7.86 0.84 -17.72
CA LEU A 221 8.72 2.01 -17.76
C LEU A 221 10.15 1.53 -18.00
N ASP A 222 10.76 1.99 -19.10
CA ASP A 222 12.15 1.72 -19.40
C ASP A 222 13.02 2.86 -18.85
N ALA A 223 13.93 2.54 -17.95
CA ALA A 223 14.89 3.46 -17.37
C ALA A 223 16.32 3.12 -17.78
N THR A 224 17.14 4.13 -17.98
CA THR A 224 18.59 3.98 -18.14
C THR A 224 19.26 4.75 -17.01
N VAL A 225 20.02 4.06 -16.18
CA VAL A 225 20.75 4.62 -15.04
C VAL A 225 22.21 4.74 -15.41
N GLY A 226 22.70 5.97 -15.52
CA GLY A 226 24.11 6.29 -15.63
C GLY A 226 24.69 6.52 -14.23
N ALA A 227 25.64 5.72 -13.78
CA ALA A 227 26.31 5.93 -12.52
C ALA A 227 27.31 7.08 -12.63
N GLN A 228 27.11 8.18 -11.88
CA GLN A 228 28.08 9.28 -11.81
C GLN A 228 29.02 9.15 -10.61
N SER A 229 28.57 8.51 -9.53
CA SER A 229 29.35 8.14 -8.34
C SER A 229 28.60 7.12 -7.50
N ALA A 230 29.23 6.59 -6.43
CA ALA A 230 28.57 5.68 -5.49
C ALA A 230 27.29 6.26 -4.84
N ASN A 231 27.19 7.61 -4.79
CA ASN A 231 26.11 8.33 -4.12
C ASN A 231 25.29 9.21 -5.08
N SER A 232 25.44 9.08 -6.39
CA SER A 232 24.64 9.85 -7.36
C SER A 232 24.32 9.00 -8.58
N ALA A 233 23.11 9.17 -9.08
CA ALA A 233 22.63 8.50 -10.30
C ALA A 233 21.94 9.54 -11.19
N GLU A 234 22.19 9.45 -12.51
CA GLU A 234 21.41 10.15 -13.50
C GLU A 234 20.49 9.13 -14.18
N VAL A 235 19.19 9.32 -14.02
CA VAL A 235 18.18 8.41 -14.51
C VAL A 235 17.44 9.05 -15.69
N HIS A 236 17.47 8.36 -16.82
CA HIS A 236 16.72 8.73 -18.01
C HIS A 236 15.55 7.75 -18.18
N LEU A 237 14.32 8.25 -18.09
CA LEU A 237 13.14 7.48 -18.45
C LEU A 237 12.91 7.61 -19.97
N ALA A 238 12.77 6.50 -20.65
CA ALA A 238 12.28 6.49 -22.02
C ALA A 238 10.81 6.94 -22.03
N ALA A 239 10.36 7.46 -23.18
CA ALA A 239 8.96 7.80 -23.38
C ALA A 239 8.06 6.60 -23.02
N SER A 240 7.27 6.71 -21.96
CA SER A 240 6.34 5.65 -21.58
C SER A 240 5.23 5.59 -22.63
N ARG A 241 4.90 4.38 -23.10
CA ARG A 241 3.68 4.17 -23.89
C ARG A 241 2.55 3.90 -22.90
N ASN A 242 1.59 4.82 -22.83
CA ASN A 242 0.33 4.56 -22.14
C ASN A 242 -0.46 3.52 -22.95
N ALA A 243 -1.40 2.82 -22.30
CA ALA A 243 -2.29 1.87 -22.97
C ALA A 243 -3.04 2.50 -24.18
N ASP A 244 -3.24 3.81 -24.16
CA ASP A 244 -3.91 4.59 -25.22
C ASP A 244 -2.93 5.06 -26.32
N GLY A 245 -1.68 4.60 -26.32
CA GLY A 245 -0.68 4.95 -27.34
C GLY A 245 -0.05 6.34 -27.20
N ALA A 246 -0.46 7.15 -26.22
CA ALA A 246 0.14 8.45 -25.97
C ALA A 246 1.53 8.29 -25.35
N ALA A 247 2.55 8.80 -26.02
CA ALA A 247 3.92 8.80 -25.52
C ALA A 247 4.10 9.93 -24.52
N GLY A 248 4.44 9.61 -23.26
CA GLY A 248 4.96 10.58 -22.30
C GLY A 248 6.30 11.14 -22.79
N ALA A 249 6.61 12.39 -22.48
CA ALA A 249 7.90 12.93 -22.83
C ALA A 249 9.04 12.20 -22.09
N PRO A 250 10.19 11.95 -22.74
CA PRO A 250 11.35 11.41 -22.05
C PRO A 250 11.80 12.40 -20.97
N SER A 251 12.15 11.90 -19.80
CA SER A 251 12.59 12.74 -18.68
C SER A 251 13.96 12.28 -18.18
N ALA A 252 14.79 13.24 -17.76
CA ALA A 252 16.05 12.97 -17.11
C ALA A 252 16.02 13.56 -15.70
N GLN A 253 16.42 12.77 -14.71
CA GLN A 253 16.46 13.22 -13.32
C GLN A 253 17.79 12.81 -12.69
N ARG A 254 18.43 13.75 -12.03
CA ARG A 254 19.62 13.47 -11.23
C ARG A 254 19.23 13.29 -9.80
N LEU A 255 19.67 12.18 -9.21
CA LEU A 255 19.35 11.77 -7.86
C LEU A 255 20.64 11.64 -7.03
N THR A 256 20.58 12.05 -5.78
CA THR A 256 21.65 11.86 -4.80
C THR A 256 21.18 10.91 -3.72
N ARG A 257 22.00 9.92 -3.39
CA ARG A 257 21.76 9.00 -2.28
C ARG A 257 22.14 9.71 -0.99
N LEU A 258 21.22 9.69 -0.04
CA LEU A 258 21.43 10.19 1.32
C LEU A 258 21.95 9.06 2.21
N PRO A 259 22.46 9.35 3.43
CA PRO A 259 22.76 8.32 4.39
C PRO A 259 21.56 7.41 4.62
N ASP A 260 21.78 6.09 4.50
CA ASP A 260 20.71 5.11 4.59
C ASP A 260 20.39 4.75 6.04
N ALA A 261 19.14 4.42 6.28
CA ALA A 261 18.70 3.64 7.44
C ALA A 261 18.29 2.26 6.93
N ALA A 262 19.22 1.30 6.91
CA ALA A 262 18.93 -0.04 6.43
C ALA A 262 17.66 -0.62 7.06
N PRO A 263 16.80 -1.34 6.32
CA PRO A 263 16.96 -1.75 4.91
C PRO A 263 16.54 -0.71 3.86
N LEU A 264 16.15 0.49 4.26
CA LEU A 264 15.66 1.55 3.38
C LEU A 264 16.81 2.36 2.79
N GLN A 265 16.77 2.56 1.49
CA GLN A 265 17.62 3.53 0.80
C GLN A 265 16.91 4.90 0.76
N GLN A 266 17.66 5.98 1.00
CA GLN A 266 17.14 7.34 0.93
C GLN A 266 17.71 8.04 -0.29
N TRP A 267 16.84 8.63 -1.10
CA TRP A 267 17.20 9.33 -2.32
C TRP A 267 16.59 10.72 -2.39
N GLN A 268 17.31 11.67 -2.96
CA GLN A 268 16.84 13.04 -3.16
C GLN A 268 17.07 13.49 -4.59
N SER A 269 16.05 14.11 -5.19
CA SER A 269 16.15 14.81 -6.47
C SER A 269 16.97 16.08 -6.31
N THR A 270 17.97 16.29 -7.19
CA THR A 270 18.79 17.49 -7.15
C THR A 270 18.08 18.71 -7.74
N ALA A 271 17.07 18.52 -8.58
CA ALA A 271 16.33 19.60 -9.24
C ALA A 271 15.21 20.18 -8.36
N GLY A 272 14.44 19.31 -7.69
CA GLY A 272 13.26 19.72 -6.90
C GLY A 272 13.41 19.52 -5.40
N GLY A 273 14.49 18.88 -4.96
CA GLY A 273 14.70 18.59 -3.54
C GLY A 273 13.79 17.47 -2.98
N GLU A 274 12.95 16.86 -3.82
CA GLU A 274 12.03 15.80 -3.40
C GLU A 274 12.82 14.59 -2.88
N ARG A 275 12.36 14.06 -1.75
CA ARG A 275 12.96 12.90 -1.11
C ARG A 275 12.07 11.68 -1.25
N ALA A 276 12.69 10.52 -1.45
CA ALA A 276 12.01 9.23 -1.46
C ALA A 276 12.77 8.21 -0.62
N SER A 277 12.00 7.36 0.06
CA SER A 277 12.49 6.14 0.71
C SER A 277 12.23 4.98 -0.22
N VAL A 278 13.20 4.10 -0.41
CA VAL A 278 13.08 2.97 -1.33
C VAL A 278 13.51 1.69 -0.63
N LEU A 279 12.67 0.68 -0.69
CA LEU A 279 12.97 -0.69 -0.31
C LEU A 279 13.14 -1.53 -1.58
N VAL A 280 14.30 -2.17 -1.70
CA VAL A 280 14.53 -3.18 -2.74
C VAL A 280 14.52 -4.55 -2.06
N SER A 281 13.51 -5.36 -2.38
CA SER A 281 13.33 -6.71 -1.85
C SER A 281 13.12 -7.67 -3.00
N ASN A 282 14.10 -8.51 -3.28
CA ASN A 282 14.12 -9.42 -4.43
C ASN A 282 13.83 -8.66 -5.75
N GLU A 283 12.73 -9.02 -6.43
CA GLU A 283 12.29 -8.41 -7.70
C GLU A 283 11.31 -7.24 -7.48
N ARG A 284 10.95 -6.95 -6.21
CA ARG A 284 10.00 -5.89 -5.85
C ARG A 284 10.73 -4.67 -5.33
N ILE A 285 10.35 -3.51 -5.83
CA ILE A 285 10.88 -2.22 -5.40
C ILE A 285 9.72 -1.37 -4.93
N THR A 286 9.71 -1.03 -3.65
CA THR A 286 8.68 -0.16 -3.07
C THR A 286 9.26 1.23 -2.85
N VAL A 287 8.59 2.24 -3.38
CA VAL A 287 8.99 3.65 -3.28
C VAL A 287 7.93 4.41 -2.52
N TRP A 288 8.35 5.17 -1.52
CA TRP A 288 7.52 6.12 -0.78
C TRP A 288 8.06 7.53 -0.99
N GLN A 289 7.20 8.44 -1.37
CA GLN A 289 7.50 9.86 -1.55
C GLN A 289 6.28 10.68 -1.10
N SER A 290 6.42 11.47 -0.05
CA SER A 290 5.30 12.20 0.56
C SER A 290 4.09 11.25 0.74
N HIS A 291 2.89 11.66 0.33
CA HIS A 291 1.65 10.88 0.47
C HIS A 291 1.46 9.82 -0.63
N ALA A 292 2.53 9.46 -1.33
CA ALA A 292 2.50 8.49 -2.42
C ALA A 292 3.32 7.24 -2.09
N LYS A 293 2.81 6.08 -2.47
CA LYS A 293 3.51 4.80 -2.47
C LYS A 293 3.33 4.17 -3.84
N ALA A 294 4.40 3.67 -4.43
CA ALA A 294 4.33 2.86 -5.63
C ALA A 294 5.17 1.60 -5.47
N ILE A 295 4.70 0.53 -6.08
CA ILE A 295 5.40 -0.75 -6.12
C ILE A 295 5.77 -1.01 -7.58
N PHE A 296 7.01 -1.38 -7.79
CA PHE A 296 7.54 -1.77 -9.08
C PHE A 296 8.07 -3.19 -8.99
N THR A 297 7.88 -3.96 -10.06
CA THR A 297 8.55 -5.23 -10.28
C THR A 297 9.51 -5.10 -11.45
N LEU A 298 10.61 -5.85 -11.39
CA LEU A 298 11.55 -5.91 -12.49
C LEU A 298 10.92 -6.73 -13.64
N ASP A 299 11.10 -6.24 -14.86
CA ASP A 299 10.72 -6.97 -16.05
C ASP A 299 12.01 -7.36 -16.78
N ASP A 300 12.49 -8.58 -16.56
CA ASP A 300 13.71 -9.09 -17.19
C ASP A 300 13.49 -9.54 -18.64
N GLY A 301 12.24 -9.55 -19.12
CA GLY A 301 11.86 -9.97 -20.47
C GLY A 301 12.06 -11.49 -20.74
N LEU A 302 12.55 -12.25 -19.75
CA LEU A 302 12.77 -13.69 -19.84
C LEU A 302 11.57 -14.48 -19.31
N HIS A 303 10.82 -13.89 -18.41
CA HIS A 303 9.54 -14.41 -17.98
C HIS A 303 8.55 -14.16 -19.12
N LEU A 304 8.48 -15.12 -20.03
CA LEU A 304 7.30 -15.29 -20.86
C LEU A 304 6.15 -15.28 -19.85
N ASP A 305 5.23 -14.30 -19.98
CA ASP A 305 3.93 -14.41 -19.34
C ASP A 305 3.40 -15.79 -19.76
N THR A 306 3.73 -16.82 -18.99
CA THR A 306 2.87 -17.98 -18.91
C THR A 306 1.62 -17.40 -18.28
N ALA A 307 0.91 -16.61 -19.10
CA ALA A 307 -0.47 -16.30 -18.84
C ALA A 307 -1.05 -17.67 -18.55
N SER A 308 -1.14 -17.95 -17.28
CA SER A 308 -1.99 -19.01 -16.80
C SER A 308 -3.24 -18.76 -17.61
N SER A 309 -3.49 -19.64 -18.55
CA SER A 309 -4.74 -19.67 -19.28
C SER A 309 -5.80 -19.91 -18.19
N ALA A 310 -6.14 -18.83 -17.48
CA ALA A 310 -7.34 -18.78 -16.68
C ALA A 310 -8.40 -19.20 -17.67
N ARG A 311 -8.84 -20.48 -17.58
CA ARG A 311 -9.83 -21.04 -18.49
C ARG A 311 -10.94 -20.02 -18.56
N ALA A 312 -11.16 -19.47 -19.74
CA ALA A 312 -12.19 -18.46 -19.96
C ALA A 312 -13.49 -18.99 -19.34
N GLY A 313 -13.96 -18.37 -18.25
CA GLY A 313 -15.13 -18.80 -17.50
C GLY A 313 -14.88 -19.27 -16.05
N SER A 314 -13.63 -19.43 -15.61
CA SER A 314 -13.33 -19.78 -14.21
C SER A 314 -13.30 -18.53 -13.35
N LEU A 315 -14.13 -18.51 -12.30
CA LEU A 315 -14.16 -17.48 -11.27
C LEU A 315 -13.28 -17.90 -10.11
N SER A 316 -12.29 -17.08 -9.77
CA SER A 316 -11.42 -17.29 -8.61
C SER A 316 -11.71 -16.29 -7.51
N THR A 317 -11.38 -16.68 -6.28
CA THR A 317 -11.47 -15.75 -5.14
C THR A 317 -10.33 -14.74 -5.15
N PRO A 318 -10.61 -13.43 -4.97
CA PRO A 318 -9.57 -12.41 -4.87
C PRO A 318 -8.87 -12.38 -3.51
N LEU A 319 -9.33 -13.16 -2.53
CA LEU A 319 -8.83 -13.15 -1.15
C LEU A 319 -9.05 -14.50 -0.48
N PRO A 320 -8.22 -14.86 0.51
CA PRO A 320 -8.45 -16.05 1.32
C PRO A 320 -9.59 -15.82 2.32
N GLY A 321 -10.40 -16.86 2.58
CA GLY A 321 -11.55 -16.73 3.49
C GLY A 321 -12.31 -18.03 3.69
N VAL A 322 -13.54 -17.90 4.20
CA VAL A 322 -14.48 -19.01 4.39
C VAL A 322 -15.75 -18.74 3.59
N VAL A 323 -16.24 -19.71 2.87
CA VAL A 323 -17.52 -19.59 2.14
C VAL A 323 -18.67 -19.60 3.15
N VAL A 324 -19.39 -18.47 3.28
CA VAL A 324 -20.52 -18.34 4.23
C VAL A 324 -21.87 -18.60 3.58
N SER A 325 -22.01 -18.35 2.30
CA SER A 325 -23.23 -18.70 1.58
C SER A 325 -22.96 -19.00 0.11
N VAL A 326 -23.81 -19.86 -0.47
CA VAL A 326 -23.83 -20.20 -1.90
C VAL A 326 -25.23 -19.95 -2.40
N ALA A 327 -25.38 -18.95 -3.29
CA ALA A 327 -26.70 -18.45 -3.76
C ALA A 327 -27.21 -19.13 -5.03
N VAL A 328 -26.39 -20.00 -5.65
CA VAL A 328 -26.70 -20.66 -6.93
C VAL A 328 -26.36 -22.14 -6.89
N LYS A 329 -26.89 -22.91 -7.81
CA LYS A 329 -26.59 -24.33 -8.02
C LYS A 329 -26.02 -24.56 -9.41
N GLU A 330 -25.37 -25.71 -9.58
CA GLU A 330 -24.95 -26.15 -10.93
C GLU A 330 -26.17 -26.29 -11.86
N GLY A 331 -26.06 -25.75 -13.07
CA GLY A 331 -27.13 -25.67 -14.04
C GLY A 331 -27.97 -24.38 -13.99
N ASP A 332 -27.82 -23.55 -12.96
CA ASP A 332 -28.57 -22.30 -12.86
C ASP A 332 -28.13 -21.28 -13.89
N LYS A 333 -29.09 -20.55 -14.48
CA LYS A 333 -28.84 -19.38 -15.34
C LYS A 333 -28.65 -18.14 -14.47
N VAL A 334 -27.56 -17.43 -14.70
CA VAL A 334 -27.21 -16.24 -13.93
C VAL A 334 -27.04 -15.03 -14.84
N ALA A 335 -27.44 -13.86 -14.34
CA ALA A 335 -27.24 -12.58 -15.00
C ALA A 335 -25.87 -11.98 -14.62
N ALA A 336 -25.33 -11.10 -15.45
CA ALA A 336 -24.15 -10.31 -15.09
C ALA A 336 -24.40 -9.52 -13.80
N GLY A 337 -23.46 -9.56 -12.85
CA GLY A 337 -23.58 -8.91 -11.55
C GLY A 337 -24.37 -9.68 -10.49
N GLN A 338 -24.99 -10.81 -10.84
CA GLN A 338 -25.69 -11.66 -9.86
C GLN A 338 -24.69 -12.31 -8.90
N THR A 339 -25.00 -12.27 -7.59
CA THR A 339 -24.19 -12.92 -6.56
C THR A 339 -24.28 -14.45 -6.70
N LEU A 340 -23.13 -15.10 -6.77
CA LEU A 340 -22.98 -16.55 -6.85
C LEU A 340 -22.75 -17.19 -5.48
N LEU A 341 -21.84 -16.61 -4.73
CA LEU A 341 -21.51 -17.04 -3.38
C LEU A 341 -20.92 -15.85 -2.59
N VAL A 342 -20.90 -15.99 -1.27
CA VAL A 342 -20.32 -14.98 -0.37
C VAL A 342 -19.19 -15.64 0.42
N ILE A 343 -18.06 -14.95 0.45
CA ILE A 343 -16.88 -15.34 1.24
C ILE A 343 -16.74 -14.36 2.39
N GLU A 344 -16.54 -14.85 3.60
CA GLU A 344 -16.14 -14.06 4.74
C GLU A 344 -14.61 -14.08 4.86
N ALA A 345 -14.02 -12.89 4.88
CA ALA A 345 -12.61 -12.67 5.17
C ALA A 345 -12.47 -11.50 6.12
N MET A 346 -11.65 -11.59 7.16
CA MET A 346 -11.41 -10.52 8.14
C MET A 346 -12.71 -9.87 8.66
N LYS A 347 -13.72 -10.70 8.99
CA LYS A 347 -15.06 -10.27 9.45
C LYS A 347 -15.85 -9.42 8.46
N MET A 348 -15.48 -9.42 7.19
CA MET A 348 -16.18 -8.76 6.11
C MET A 348 -16.73 -9.79 5.12
N GLU A 349 -17.97 -9.59 4.69
CA GLU A 349 -18.60 -10.43 3.68
C GLU A 349 -18.33 -9.89 2.28
N HIS A 350 -17.75 -10.71 1.43
CA HIS A 350 -17.46 -10.39 0.03
C HIS A 350 -18.31 -11.20 -0.91
N ALA A 351 -19.23 -10.54 -1.62
CA ALA A 351 -20.07 -11.18 -2.62
C ALA A 351 -19.28 -11.39 -3.93
N ILE A 352 -19.11 -12.64 -4.31
CA ILE A 352 -18.56 -13.02 -5.61
C ILE A 352 -19.68 -13.01 -6.64
N LYS A 353 -19.57 -12.14 -7.64
CA LYS A 353 -20.61 -11.89 -8.64
C LYS A 353 -20.23 -12.46 -9.99
N ALA A 354 -21.23 -12.85 -10.77
CA ALA A 354 -21.05 -13.28 -12.14
C ALA A 354 -20.52 -12.12 -13.02
N PRO A 355 -19.38 -12.23 -13.71
CA PRO A 355 -18.85 -11.17 -14.57
C PRO A 355 -19.65 -10.99 -15.85
N ARG A 356 -20.41 -12.02 -16.27
CA ARG A 356 -21.28 -12.04 -17.44
C ARG A 356 -22.48 -12.93 -17.18
N ALA A 357 -23.52 -12.80 -18.00
CA ALA A 357 -24.60 -13.78 -18.03
C ALA A 357 -24.09 -15.12 -18.56
N GLY A 358 -24.62 -16.23 -18.01
CA GLY A 358 -24.18 -17.58 -18.38
C GLY A 358 -24.90 -18.64 -17.58
N VAL A 359 -24.43 -19.88 -17.66
CA VAL A 359 -24.92 -21.02 -16.88
C VAL A 359 -23.81 -21.48 -15.95
N VAL A 360 -24.13 -21.75 -14.69
CA VAL A 360 -23.17 -22.29 -13.72
C VAL A 360 -22.84 -23.74 -14.08
N LYS A 361 -21.61 -23.96 -14.56
CA LYS A 361 -21.16 -25.27 -14.97
C LYS A 361 -20.73 -26.15 -13.80
N ALA A 362 -20.00 -25.54 -12.86
CA ALA A 362 -19.52 -26.23 -11.66
C ALA A 362 -19.33 -25.27 -10.50
N LEU A 363 -19.61 -25.76 -9.29
CA LEU A 363 -19.29 -25.10 -8.01
C LEU A 363 -18.27 -25.97 -7.28
N LYS A 364 -17.09 -25.38 -6.99
CA LYS A 364 -15.96 -26.13 -6.43
C LYS A 364 -15.92 -26.14 -4.91
N HIS A 365 -16.70 -25.26 -4.27
CA HIS A 365 -16.70 -25.07 -2.81
C HIS A 365 -18.12 -25.03 -2.26
N ARG A 366 -18.25 -25.45 -1.00
CA ARG A 366 -19.50 -25.49 -0.23
C ARG A 366 -19.43 -24.50 0.93
N VAL A 367 -20.57 -24.20 1.53
CA VAL A 367 -20.64 -23.41 2.77
C VAL A 367 -19.78 -24.07 3.84
N GLY A 368 -18.92 -23.29 4.48
CA GLY A 368 -17.94 -23.73 5.48
C GLY A 368 -16.55 -24.07 4.94
N ASP A 369 -16.37 -24.17 3.62
CA ASP A 369 -15.07 -24.45 3.03
C ASP A 369 -14.13 -23.23 3.17
N ARG A 370 -12.86 -23.52 3.48
CA ARG A 370 -11.78 -22.52 3.45
C ARG A 370 -11.19 -22.43 2.06
N VAL A 371 -11.07 -21.21 1.55
CA VAL A 371 -10.51 -20.91 0.24
C VAL A 371 -9.26 -20.06 0.38
N ARG A 372 -8.28 -20.28 -0.50
CA ARG A 372 -7.07 -19.45 -0.61
C ARG A 372 -7.28 -18.47 -1.74
N GLU A 373 -6.56 -17.35 -1.70
CA GLU A 373 -6.50 -16.41 -2.81
C GLU A 373 -6.18 -17.15 -4.12
N GLY A 374 -6.86 -16.78 -5.20
CA GLY A 374 -6.73 -17.45 -6.50
C GLY A 374 -7.43 -18.81 -6.63
N SER A 375 -8.02 -19.36 -5.55
CA SER A 375 -8.78 -20.61 -5.66
C SER A 375 -9.97 -20.47 -6.60
N ALA A 376 -10.13 -21.42 -7.54
CA ALA A 376 -11.26 -21.43 -8.45
C ALA A 376 -12.55 -21.78 -7.69
N LEU A 377 -13.54 -20.92 -7.73
CA LEU A 377 -14.79 -21.01 -6.99
C LEU A 377 -15.93 -21.62 -7.82
N ALA A 378 -16.11 -21.11 -9.03
CA ALA A 378 -17.14 -21.52 -9.95
C ALA A 378 -16.66 -21.45 -11.40
N GLU A 379 -17.29 -22.21 -12.26
CA GLU A 379 -17.11 -22.16 -13.71
C GLU A 379 -18.44 -21.77 -14.37
N LEU A 380 -18.37 -20.75 -15.25
CA LEU A 380 -19.50 -20.29 -16.07
C LEU A 380 -19.28 -20.69 -17.53
N GLU A 381 -20.33 -21.17 -18.16
CA GLU A 381 -20.41 -21.43 -19.59
C GLU A 381 -21.04 -20.26 -20.36
#